data_a81636db1d8101d54aef27b92a34e225
#
_entry.id   a81636db1d8101d54aef27b92a34e225
#
_cell.length_a   1.000
_cell.length_b   1.000
_cell.length_c   1.000
_cell.angle_alpha   90.00
_cell.angle_beta   90.00
_cell.angle_gamma   90.00
#
_symmetry.space_group_name_H-M   'P 1'
#
loop_
_entity.id
_entity.type
_entity.pdbx_description
1 polymer ?
#
loop_
_entity_poly.entity_id
_entity_poly.type
_entity_poly.pdbx_seq_one_letter_code
_entity_poly.pdbx_strand_id
1 'polypeptide(L)'
;MKYAFLSGFLWGIDTALLAVLTAFLNYNNSTNSVIFVGILGALLHDAVCAIFMWIYISTRKKWHKTLEILNKPRILALIIVGSLLGGPLGMSGYVLAASNIGAGYAAAISAFYPAVGTVLSALILRERLSAAKYAAFALALIAVSALGYFSCAQDAQSSTNSNTILGLAGAILSVVGWGSEAVVCAWATRQKSIDDEIILHIRQTTSAFAYVIIAIIAIVSSVFVSSTGSSTGISAGLESSISLNTSSLQPLKIAGMAIIVGLLGVGSYLCYYRGIAKVGASRAMAANVTYAAWSLSLIHIS
;
A
#
# COMPACT_ATOMS: atom_id res chain seq x y z
N MET A 1 7.18 19.65 -6.21
CA MET A 1 8.01 18.95 -5.21
C MET A 1 7.37 18.91 -3.82
N LYS A 2 6.94 20.06 -3.23
CA LYS A 2 6.39 20.12 -1.86
C LYS A 2 5.30 19.07 -1.56
N TYR A 3 4.37 18.84 -2.49
CA TYR A 3 3.31 17.83 -2.31
C TYR A 3 3.88 16.40 -2.24
N ALA A 4 4.85 16.05 -3.06
CA ALA A 4 5.46 14.73 -3.05
C ALA A 4 6.29 14.47 -1.78
N PHE A 5 6.99 15.47 -1.24
CA PHE A 5 7.65 15.36 0.06
C PHE A 5 6.65 15.22 1.20
N LEU A 6 5.59 16.04 1.20
CA LEU A 6 4.53 15.95 2.22
C LEU A 6 3.86 14.57 2.18
N SER A 7 3.64 14.03 0.99
CA SER A 7 3.15 12.66 0.83
C SER A 7 4.09 11.64 1.47
N GLY A 8 5.40 11.72 1.23
CA GLY A 8 6.38 10.82 1.83
C GLY A 8 6.36 10.88 3.37
N PHE A 9 6.26 12.08 3.94
CA PHE A 9 6.15 12.27 5.38
C PHE A 9 4.86 11.64 5.95
N LEU A 10 3.71 11.96 5.36
CA LEU A 10 2.42 11.40 5.79
C LEU A 10 2.37 9.88 5.61
N TRP A 11 2.94 9.36 4.52
CA TRP A 11 3.03 7.91 4.28
C TRP A 11 3.92 7.20 5.30
N GLY A 12 5.01 7.84 5.73
CA GLY A 12 5.86 7.29 6.78
C GLY A 12 5.12 7.13 8.11
N ILE A 13 4.32 8.14 8.52
CA ILE A 13 3.48 8.06 9.71
C ILE A 13 2.37 7.01 9.53
N ASP A 14 1.70 7.01 8.37
CA ASP A 14 0.66 6.06 8.02
C ASP A 14 1.17 4.62 8.11
N THR A 15 2.33 4.33 7.53
CA THR A 15 2.94 3.00 7.56
C THR A 15 3.27 2.55 8.99
N ALA A 16 3.80 3.45 9.83
CA ALA A 16 4.09 3.14 11.23
C ALA A 16 2.81 2.83 12.01
N LEU A 17 1.75 3.63 11.84
CA LEU A 17 0.46 3.40 12.50
C LEU A 17 -0.29 2.19 11.93
N LEU A 18 -0.13 1.88 10.65
CA LEU A 18 -0.67 0.66 10.07
C LEU A 18 -0.02 -0.60 10.70
N ALA A 19 1.27 -0.55 11.01
CA ALA A 19 1.93 -1.62 11.75
C ALA A 19 1.32 -1.79 13.16
N VAL A 20 1.01 -0.69 13.86
CA VAL A 20 0.31 -0.74 15.16
C VAL A 20 -1.11 -1.29 15.00
N LEU A 21 -1.86 -0.88 13.97
CA LEU A 21 -3.19 -1.42 13.67
C LEU A 21 -3.13 -2.94 13.45
N THR A 22 -2.19 -3.43 12.65
CA THR A 22 -2.01 -4.86 12.40
C THR A 22 -1.60 -5.61 13.67
N ALA A 23 -0.82 -5.01 14.56
CA ALA A 23 -0.50 -5.59 15.86
C ALA A 23 -1.75 -5.74 16.76
N PHE A 24 -2.68 -4.78 16.75
CA PHE A 24 -3.96 -4.92 17.46
C PHE A 24 -4.87 -6.01 16.88
N LEU A 25 -4.76 -6.28 15.56
CA LEU A 25 -5.49 -7.35 14.90
C LEU A 25 -4.84 -8.73 15.13
N ASN A 26 -3.55 -8.78 15.44
CA ASN A 26 -2.76 -10.01 15.53
C ASN A 26 -2.69 -10.52 16.98
N TYR A 27 -3.77 -11.10 17.46
CA TYR A 27 -3.80 -11.64 18.83
C TYR A 27 -3.22 -13.07 18.96
N ASN A 28 -3.13 -13.83 17.88
CA ASN A 28 -2.60 -15.21 17.86
C ASN A 28 -1.43 -15.38 16.89
N ASN A 29 -0.23 -15.63 17.39
CA ASN A 29 1.05 -15.71 16.68
C ASN A 29 1.21 -16.91 15.69
N SER A 30 0.21 -17.31 14.90
CA SER A 30 0.40 -18.30 13.84
C SER A 30 0.76 -17.64 12.50
N THR A 31 1.65 -18.26 11.75
CA THR A 31 2.17 -17.71 10.47
C THR A 31 1.05 -17.39 9.45
N ASN A 32 -0.01 -18.21 9.43
CA ASN A 32 -1.17 -17.97 8.54
C ASN A 32 -2.04 -16.82 9.01
N SER A 33 -2.08 -16.54 10.32
CA SER A 33 -2.78 -15.38 10.89
C SER A 33 -2.10 -14.07 10.50
N VAL A 34 -0.78 -14.03 10.36
CA VAL A 34 -0.02 -12.82 10.02
C VAL A 34 -0.36 -12.32 8.61
N ILE A 35 -0.44 -13.21 7.61
CA ILE A 35 -0.82 -12.84 6.24
C ILE A 35 -2.27 -12.35 6.21
N PHE A 36 -3.17 -13.06 6.86
CA PHE A 36 -4.59 -12.70 6.91
C PHE A 36 -4.79 -11.35 7.63
N VAL A 37 -4.13 -11.14 8.76
CA VAL A 37 -4.14 -9.88 9.52
C VAL A 37 -3.61 -8.72 8.68
N GLY A 38 -2.54 -8.93 7.92
CA GLY A 38 -2.01 -7.93 7.01
C GLY A 38 -2.99 -7.55 5.90
N ILE A 39 -3.65 -8.55 5.28
CA ILE A 39 -4.71 -8.31 4.28
C ILE A 39 -5.90 -7.58 4.91
N LEU A 40 -6.30 -7.94 6.13
CA LEU A 40 -7.37 -7.27 6.85
C LEU A 40 -7.00 -5.82 7.21
N GLY A 41 -5.77 -5.57 7.64
CA GLY A 41 -5.25 -4.23 7.88
C GLY A 41 -5.28 -3.37 6.61
N ALA A 42 -4.84 -3.92 5.48
CA ALA A 42 -4.90 -3.25 4.18
C ALA A 42 -6.35 -3.02 3.70
N LEU A 43 -7.26 -3.97 3.92
CA LEU A 43 -8.69 -3.80 3.65
C LEU A 43 -9.27 -2.65 4.47
N LEU A 44 -9.03 -2.61 5.78
CA LEU A 44 -9.54 -1.55 6.66
C LEU A 44 -8.98 -0.18 6.24
N HIS A 45 -7.68 -0.11 5.96
CA HIS A 45 -7.02 1.10 5.45
C HIS A 45 -7.68 1.60 4.15
N ASP A 46 -7.75 0.75 3.12
CA ASP A 46 -8.26 1.16 1.80
C ASP A 46 -9.78 1.40 1.81
N ALA A 47 -10.54 0.67 2.63
CA ALA A 47 -11.98 0.91 2.81
C ALA A 47 -12.25 2.28 3.44
N VAL A 48 -11.51 2.63 4.49
CA VAL A 48 -11.62 3.95 5.14
C VAL A 48 -11.17 5.04 4.17
N CYS A 49 -10.05 4.86 3.45
CA CYS A 49 -9.60 5.78 2.41
C CYS A 49 -10.68 5.98 1.32
N ALA A 50 -11.34 4.92 0.88
CA ALA A 50 -12.42 5.00 -0.12
C ALA A 50 -13.62 5.79 0.41
N ILE A 51 -14.04 5.54 1.65
CA ILE A 51 -15.14 6.29 2.30
C ILE A 51 -14.79 7.78 2.39
N PHE A 52 -13.56 8.12 2.82
CA PHE A 52 -13.12 9.52 2.85
C PHE A 52 -13.08 10.14 1.45
N MET A 53 -12.64 9.41 0.44
CA MET A 53 -12.66 9.91 -0.94
C MET A 53 -14.09 10.11 -1.45
N TRP A 54 -15.05 9.25 -1.10
CA TRP A 54 -16.45 9.44 -1.44
C TRP A 54 -17.01 10.71 -0.80
N ILE A 55 -16.75 10.93 0.49
CA ILE A 55 -17.15 12.16 1.19
C ILE A 55 -16.48 13.37 0.55
N TYR A 56 -15.16 13.31 0.29
CA TYR A 56 -14.39 14.40 -0.32
C TYR A 56 -14.94 14.79 -1.69
N ILE A 57 -15.18 13.83 -2.57
CA ILE A 57 -15.75 14.07 -3.91
C ILE A 57 -17.18 14.62 -3.82
N SER A 58 -17.97 14.16 -2.84
CA SER A 58 -19.32 14.68 -2.57
C SER A 58 -19.28 16.16 -2.15
N THR A 59 -18.43 16.51 -1.18
CA THR A 59 -18.29 17.90 -0.70
C THR A 59 -17.79 18.83 -1.80
N ARG A 60 -16.95 18.32 -2.72
CA ARG A 60 -16.46 19.04 -3.90
C ARG A 60 -17.44 19.06 -5.06
N LYS A 61 -18.60 18.37 -4.94
CA LYS A 61 -19.63 18.25 -5.99
C LYS A 61 -19.09 17.71 -7.32
N LYS A 62 -18.11 16.80 -7.26
CA LYS A 62 -17.40 16.27 -8.44
C LYS A 62 -17.83 14.87 -8.89
N TRP A 63 -18.90 14.32 -8.34
CA TRP A 63 -19.41 13.00 -8.74
C TRP A 63 -19.67 12.88 -10.25
N HIS A 64 -20.18 13.96 -10.90
CA HIS A 64 -20.39 13.98 -12.34
C HIS A 64 -19.11 13.68 -13.14
N LYS A 65 -17.94 14.14 -12.67
CA LYS A 65 -16.65 13.85 -13.31
C LYS A 65 -16.24 12.38 -13.15
N THR A 66 -16.53 11.77 -12.02
CA THR A 66 -16.32 10.33 -11.83
C THR A 66 -17.20 9.53 -12.80
N LEU A 67 -18.50 9.85 -12.87
CA LEU A 67 -19.43 9.21 -13.80
C LEU A 67 -19.00 9.39 -15.26
N GLU A 68 -18.43 10.54 -15.62
CA GLU A 68 -17.87 10.77 -16.95
C GLU A 68 -16.73 9.80 -17.29
N ILE A 69 -15.88 9.46 -16.32
CA ILE A 69 -14.79 8.49 -16.52
C ILE A 69 -15.34 7.07 -16.68
N LEU A 70 -16.42 6.70 -15.97
CA LEU A 70 -17.06 5.40 -16.15
C LEU A 70 -17.53 5.16 -17.59
N ASN A 71 -17.85 6.23 -18.32
CA ASN A 71 -18.22 6.17 -19.74
C ASN A 71 -16.99 6.14 -20.69
N LYS A 72 -15.76 6.13 -20.16
CA LYS A 72 -14.51 6.07 -20.94
C LYS A 72 -13.77 4.74 -20.66
N PRO A 73 -14.23 3.59 -21.23
CA PRO A 73 -13.81 2.26 -20.79
C PRO A 73 -12.30 2.01 -20.86
N ARG A 74 -11.61 2.58 -21.85
CA ARG A 74 -10.13 2.42 -21.96
C ARG A 74 -9.38 3.10 -20.82
N ILE A 75 -9.80 4.31 -20.45
CA ILE A 75 -9.18 5.06 -19.36
C ILE A 75 -9.51 4.40 -18.02
N LEU A 76 -10.79 4.06 -17.84
CA LEU A 76 -11.26 3.35 -16.64
C LEU A 76 -10.51 2.04 -16.43
N ALA A 77 -10.37 1.21 -17.47
CA ALA A 77 -9.65 -0.07 -17.39
C ALA A 77 -8.18 0.12 -16.96
N LEU A 78 -7.50 1.14 -17.50
CA LEU A 78 -6.13 1.44 -17.10
C LEU A 78 -6.04 1.90 -15.65
N ILE A 79 -6.95 2.76 -15.17
CA ILE A 79 -6.99 3.17 -13.76
C ILE A 79 -7.27 1.95 -12.87
N ILE A 80 -8.21 1.08 -13.24
CA ILE A 80 -8.51 -0.17 -12.51
C ILE A 80 -7.26 -1.06 -12.44
N VAL A 81 -6.58 -1.31 -13.56
CA VAL A 81 -5.35 -2.12 -13.58
C VAL A 81 -4.28 -1.50 -12.68
N GLY A 82 -4.04 -0.19 -12.78
CA GLY A 82 -3.10 0.51 -11.90
C GLY A 82 -3.48 0.39 -10.43
N SER A 83 -4.77 0.47 -10.12
CA SER A 83 -5.31 0.33 -8.76
C SER A 83 -5.08 -1.08 -8.20
N LEU A 84 -5.30 -2.11 -9.00
CA LEU A 84 -5.08 -3.51 -8.62
C LEU A 84 -3.59 -3.81 -8.44
N LEU A 85 -2.73 -3.22 -9.29
CA LEU A 85 -1.29 -3.37 -9.18
C LEU A 85 -0.75 -2.70 -7.91
N GLY A 86 -1.15 -1.47 -7.62
CA GLY A 86 -0.63 -0.71 -6.48
C GLY A 86 -1.29 -1.05 -5.15
N GLY A 87 -2.60 -1.29 -5.14
CA GLY A 87 -3.37 -1.67 -3.96
C GLY A 87 -3.20 -3.16 -3.63
N PRO A 88 -4.13 -4.03 -4.04
CA PRO A 88 -4.12 -5.43 -3.61
C PRO A 88 -2.81 -6.15 -3.90
N LEU A 89 -2.23 -6.00 -5.09
CA LEU A 89 -1.01 -6.71 -5.46
C LEU A 89 0.22 -6.13 -4.72
N GLY A 90 0.43 -4.84 -4.80
CA GLY A 90 1.59 -4.16 -4.23
C GLY A 90 1.59 -4.22 -2.71
N MET A 91 0.46 -3.91 -2.07
CA MET A 91 0.34 -3.92 -0.62
C MET A 91 0.38 -5.34 -0.05
N SER A 92 -0.32 -6.31 -0.67
CA SER A 92 -0.23 -7.72 -0.23
C SER A 92 1.19 -8.26 -0.40
N GLY A 93 1.88 -7.88 -1.48
CA GLY A 93 3.28 -8.19 -1.67
C GLY A 93 4.16 -7.64 -0.56
N TYR A 94 3.95 -6.39 -0.15
CA TYR A 94 4.66 -5.75 0.96
C TYR A 94 4.41 -6.48 2.29
N VAL A 95 3.16 -6.79 2.61
CA VAL A 95 2.80 -7.54 3.82
C VAL A 95 3.44 -8.93 3.81
N LEU A 96 3.41 -9.63 2.67
CA LEU A 96 4.05 -10.94 2.50
C LEU A 96 5.56 -10.84 2.72
N ALA A 97 6.20 -9.80 2.22
CA ALA A 97 7.62 -9.54 2.48
C ALA A 97 7.87 -9.30 3.96
N ALA A 98 7.12 -8.37 4.57
CA ALA A 98 7.29 -8.01 5.97
C ALA A 98 7.14 -9.20 6.92
N SER A 99 6.19 -10.12 6.64
CA SER A 99 5.96 -11.30 7.45
C SER A 99 6.99 -12.43 7.26
N ASN A 100 7.70 -12.46 6.11
CA ASN A 100 8.65 -13.55 5.80
C ASN A 100 10.12 -13.15 5.92
N ILE A 101 10.49 -11.90 5.65
CA ILE A 101 11.87 -11.41 5.71
C ILE A 101 12.04 -10.22 6.67
N GLY A 102 10.97 -9.85 7.39
CA GLY A 102 10.97 -8.73 8.33
C GLY A 102 10.65 -7.38 7.69
N ALA A 103 10.08 -6.48 8.50
CA ALA A 103 9.59 -5.17 8.04
C ALA A 103 10.72 -4.28 7.49
N GLY A 104 11.93 -4.34 8.06
CA GLY A 104 13.08 -3.58 7.59
C GLY A 104 13.52 -3.97 6.17
N TYR A 105 13.64 -5.28 5.87
CA TYR A 105 13.95 -5.75 4.51
C TYR A 105 12.83 -5.43 3.54
N ALA A 106 11.58 -5.63 3.94
CA ALA A 106 10.43 -5.28 3.12
C ALA A 106 10.44 -3.79 2.75
N ALA A 107 10.68 -2.89 3.70
CA ALA A 107 10.77 -1.46 3.49
C ALA A 107 11.96 -1.09 2.58
N ALA A 108 13.15 -1.67 2.84
CA ALA A 108 14.34 -1.41 2.04
C ALA A 108 14.16 -1.83 0.58
N ILE A 109 13.64 -3.04 0.33
CA ILE A 109 13.44 -3.53 -1.03
C ILE A 109 12.28 -2.77 -1.70
N SER A 110 11.16 -2.54 -1.01
CA SER A 110 10.04 -1.80 -1.60
C SER A 110 10.42 -0.37 -1.98
N ALA A 111 11.40 0.24 -1.31
CA ALA A 111 11.92 1.56 -1.67
C ALA A 111 12.56 1.63 -3.07
N PHE A 112 12.77 0.48 -3.75
CA PHE A 112 13.16 0.44 -5.16
C PHE A 112 12.00 0.68 -6.14
N TYR A 113 10.74 0.74 -5.69
CA TYR A 113 9.60 1.00 -6.59
C TYR A 113 9.78 2.23 -7.50
N PRO A 114 10.46 3.32 -7.08
CA PRO A 114 10.67 4.44 -7.97
C PRO A 114 11.65 4.14 -9.10
N ALA A 115 12.56 3.15 -8.95
CA ALA A 115 13.45 2.74 -10.05
C ALA A 115 12.62 2.10 -11.18
N VAL A 116 11.75 1.15 -10.84
CA VAL A 116 10.84 0.52 -11.80
C VAL A 116 9.92 1.57 -12.42
N GLY A 117 9.28 2.41 -11.61
CA GLY A 117 8.41 3.47 -12.11
C GLY A 117 9.16 4.49 -12.99
N THR A 118 10.42 4.80 -12.71
CA THR A 118 11.23 5.70 -13.54
C THR A 118 11.52 5.08 -14.90
N VAL A 119 11.91 3.81 -14.94
CA VAL A 119 12.12 3.08 -16.20
C VAL A 119 10.82 3.05 -17.02
N LEU A 120 9.70 2.68 -16.39
CA LEU A 120 8.40 2.66 -17.05
C LEU A 120 7.95 4.06 -17.51
N SER A 121 8.21 5.12 -16.71
CA SER A 121 7.92 6.50 -17.11
C SER A 121 8.76 6.94 -18.30
N ALA A 122 10.04 6.56 -18.35
CA ALA A 122 10.88 6.86 -19.51
C ALA A 122 10.39 6.16 -20.77
N LEU A 123 9.99 4.89 -20.66
CA LEU A 123 9.53 4.07 -21.80
C LEU A 123 8.12 4.47 -22.26
N ILE A 124 7.17 4.58 -21.33
CA ILE A 124 5.73 4.75 -21.64
C ILE A 124 5.37 6.23 -21.75
N LEU A 125 5.83 7.06 -20.80
CA LEU A 125 5.48 8.47 -20.75
C LEU A 125 6.51 9.37 -21.45
N ARG A 126 7.61 8.79 -21.90
CA ARG A 126 8.74 9.50 -22.55
C ARG A 126 9.28 10.65 -21.67
N GLU A 127 9.32 10.46 -20.37
CA GLU A 127 9.87 11.43 -19.42
C GLU A 127 11.40 11.53 -19.57
N ARG A 128 11.91 12.75 -19.74
CA ARG A 128 13.35 13.01 -19.79
C ARG A 128 13.85 13.41 -18.40
N LEU A 129 14.82 12.70 -17.89
CA LEU A 129 15.50 13.01 -16.63
C LEU A 129 16.93 13.43 -16.92
N SER A 130 17.43 14.46 -16.19
CA SER A 130 18.86 14.81 -16.28
C SER A 130 19.71 13.79 -15.50
N ALA A 131 20.98 13.64 -15.88
CA ALA A 131 21.93 12.75 -15.20
C ALA A 131 22.02 13.04 -13.69
N ALA A 132 21.99 14.32 -13.29
CA ALA A 132 22.00 14.71 -11.89
C ALA A 132 20.78 14.16 -11.11
N LYS A 133 19.62 14.08 -11.74
CA LYS A 133 18.42 13.51 -11.10
C LYS A 133 18.51 12.00 -10.96
N TYR A 134 19.08 11.29 -11.94
CA TYR A 134 19.38 9.86 -11.81
C TYR A 134 20.38 9.60 -10.67
N ALA A 135 21.45 10.41 -10.58
CA ALA A 135 22.43 10.29 -9.50
C ALA A 135 21.83 10.56 -8.12
N ALA A 136 21.02 11.63 -7.97
CA ALA A 136 20.33 11.92 -6.72
C ALA A 136 19.36 10.81 -6.32
N PHE A 137 18.66 10.23 -7.30
CA PHE A 137 17.77 9.10 -7.10
C PHE A 137 18.53 7.83 -6.67
N ALA A 138 19.63 7.50 -7.35
CA ALA A 138 20.48 6.38 -6.98
C ALA A 138 21.02 6.53 -5.54
N LEU A 139 21.46 7.74 -5.17
CA LEU A 139 21.93 8.02 -3.81
C LEU A 139 20.80 7.83 -2.76
N ALA A 140 19.59 8.28 -3.07
CA ALA A 140 18.44 8.08 -2.19
C ALA A 140 18.11 6.58 -2.00
N LEU A 141 18.16 5.78 -3.07
CA LEU A 141 17.97 4.33 -3.00
C LEU A 141 19.06 3.66 -2.15
N ILE A 142 20.34 4.03 -2.36
CA ILE A 142 21.45 3.49 -1.57
C ILE A 142 21.24 3.82 -0.08
N ALA A 143 20.91 5.07 0.24
CA ALA A 143 20.68 5.50 1.61
C ALA A 143 19.53 4.73 2.29
N VAL A 144 18.39 4.58 1.61
CA VAL A 144 17.23 3.84 2.14
C VAL A 144 17.55 2.35 2.28
N SER A 145 18.24 1.76 1.30
CA SER A 145 18.68 0.35 1.38
C SER A 145 19.66 0.12 2.52
N ALA A 146 20.59 1.04 2.75
CA ALA A 146 21.51 0.97 3.89
C ALA A 146 20.75 1.05 5.23
N LEU A 147 19.81 1.99 5.37
CA LEU A 147 18.96 2.08 6.56
C LEU A 147 18.18 0.78 6.80
N GLY A 148 17.56 0.21 5.75
CA GLY A 148 16.87 -1.07 5.84
C GLY A 148 17.80 -2.21 6.26
N TYR A 149 19.00 -2.31 5.68
CA TYR A 149 20.00 -3.31 6.05
C TYR A 149 20.40 -3.21 7.53
N PHE A 150 20.72 -2.02 8.02
CA PHE A 150 21.11 -1.82 9.41
C PHE A 150 19.95 -2.12 10.38
N SER A 151 18.71 -1.76 10.03
CA SER A 151 17.53 -2.12 10.83
C SER A 151 17.36 -3.64 10.91
N CYS A 152 17.59 -4.37 9.83
CA CYS A 152 17.47 -5.82 9.79
C CYS A 152 18.56 -6.56 10.57
N ALA A 153 19.76 -6.00 10.68
CA ALA A 153 20.82 -6.61 11.46
C ALA A 153 20.42 -6.71 12.95
N GLN A 154 19.49 -5.89 13.41
CA GLN A 154 18.92 -5.94 14.76
C GLN A 154 17.76 -6.95 14.87
N ASP A 155 16.94 -7.11 13.82
CA ASP A 155 15.75 -7.98 13.83
C ASP A 155 16.06 -9.46 13.47
N ALA A 156 17.21 -9.76 12.89
CA ALA A 156 17.58 -11.09 12.38
C ALA A 156 17.66 -12.19 13.47
N GLN A 157 17.51 -11.84 14.75
CA GLN A 157 17.55 -12.80 15.85
C GLN A 157 16.20 -13.44 16.20
N SER A 158 15.08 -13.06 15.59
CA SER A 158 13.74 -13.45 16.06
C SER A 158 12.89 -14.33 15.14
N SER A 159 13.27 -14.65 13.90
CA SER A 159 12.39 -15.42 12.98
C SER A 159 12.89 -16.84 12.71
N THR A 160 12.30 -17.81 13.39
CA THR A 160 12.63 -19.25 13.26
C THR A 160 11.93 -19.99 12.10
N ASN A 161 10.98 -19.35 11.35
CA ASN A 161 10.21 -19.99 10.28
C ASN A 161 10.03 -19.09 9.03
N SER A 162 11.07 -18.36 8.61
CA SER A 162 10.97 -17.47 7.47
C SER A 162 11.14 -18.18 6.13
N ASN A 163 10.20 -18.01 5.20
CA ASN A 163 10.38 -18.41 3.80
C ASN A 163 10.97 -17.24 3.02
N THR A 164 12.30 -17.14 2.98
CA THR A 164 13.03 -16.03 2.35
C THR A 164 12.64 -15.82 0.89
N ILE A 165 12.45 -16.91 0.13
CA ILE A 165 12.06 -16.83 -1.30
C ILE A 165 10.68 -16.17 -1.45
N LEU A 166 9.73 -16.57 -0.62
CA LEU A 166 8.37 -16.02 -0.63
C LEU A 166 8.37 -14.52 -0.23
N GLY A 167 9.18 -14.18 0.78
CA GLY A 167 9.35 -12.79 1.20
C GLY A 167 9.98 -11.91 0.13
N LEU A 168 11.03 -12.40 -0.56
CA LEU A 168 11.65 -11.67 -1.67
C LEU A 168 10.68 -11.51 -2.86
N ALA A 169 9.93 -12.56 -3.20
CA ALA A 169 8.90 -12.50 -4.23
C ALA A 169 7.84 -11.45 -3.90
N GLY A 170 7.38 -11.40 -2.65
CA GLY A 170 6.46 -10.37 -2.16
C GLY A 170 7.03 -8.96 -2.28
N ALA A 171 8.29 -8.75 -1.89
CA ALA A 171 8.97 -7.47 -2.00
C ALA A 171 9.08 -7.00 -3.46
N ILE A 172 9.47 -7.90 -4.39
CA ILE A 172 9.52 -7.60 -5.83
C ILE A 172 8.12 -7.24 -6.36
N LEU A 173 7.10 -7.96 -5.92
CA LEU A 173 5.71 -7.70 -6.29
C LEU A 173 5.27 -6.30 -5.88
N SER A 174 5.63 -5.84 -4.66
CA SER A 174 5.33 -4.49 -4.21
C SER A 174 6.06 -3.41 -5.02
N VAL A 175 7.34 -3.65 -5.35
CA VAL A 175 8.15 -2.73 -6.18
C VAL A 175 7.52 -2.54 -7.56
N VAL A 176 7.16 -3.64 -8.22
CA VAL A 176 6.53 -3.60 -9.56
C VAL A 176 5.13 -2.97 -9.47
N GLY A 177 4.34 -3.36 -8.47
CA GLY A 177 2.98 -2.87 -8.28
C GLY A 177 2.94 -1.34 -8.10
N TRP A 178 3.66 -0.82 -7.13
CA TRP A 178 3.66 0.62 -6.82
C TRP A 178 4.34 1.47 -7.92
N GLY A 179 5.42 0.94 -8.51
CA GLY A 179 6.07 1.62 -9.64
C GLY A 179 5.15 1.74 -10.85
N SER A 180 4.42 0.69 -11.17
CA SER A 180 3.46 0.66 -12.28
C SER A 180 2.24 1.55 -12.01
N GLU A 181 1.68 1.52 -10.79
CA GLU A 181 0.57 2.39 -10.37
C GLU A 181 0.90 3.87 -10.62
N ALA A 182 2.08 4.31 -10.18
CA ALA A 182 2.51 5.70 -10.35
C ALA A 182 2.56 6.14 -11.82
N VAL A 183 2.99 5.23 -12.70
CA VAL A 183 3.06 5.51 -14.14
C VAL A 183 1.66 5.55 -14.76
N VAL A 184 0.77 4.64 -14.38
CA VAL A 184 -0.64 4.66 -14.81
C VAL A 184 -1.33 5.94 -14.34
N CYS A 185 -1.12 6.34 -13.08
CA CYS A 185 -1.63 7.60 -12.55
C CYS A 185 -1.13 8.81 -13.37
N ALA A 186 0.19 8.86 -13.64
CA ALA A 186 0.76 9.94 -14.44
C ALA A 186 0.23 9.96 -15.88
N TRP A 187 0.01 8.79 -16.46
CA TRP A 187 -0.60 8.69 -17.79
C TRP A 187 -2.04 9.22 -17.77
N ALA A 188 -2.83 8.80 -16.78
CA ALA A 188 -4.23 9.21 -16.65
C ALA A 188 -4.36 10.72 -16.40
N THR A 189 -3.48 11.33 -15.57
CA THR A 189 -3.47 12.77 -15.32
C THR A 189 -3.06 13.62 -16.53
N ARG A 190 -2.39 13.02 -17.53
CA ARG A 190 -2.06 13.70 -18.79
C ARG A 190 -3.25 13.75 -19.78
N GLN A 191 -4.28 12.94 -19.53
CA GLN A 191 -5.49 13.01 -20.35
C GLN A 191 -6.25 14.31 -20.04
N LYS A 192 -6.68 15.01 -21.10
CA LYS A 192 -7.42 16.27 -20.97
C LYS A 192 -8.67 16.01 -20.13
N SER A 193 -8.95 16.90 -19.17
CA SER A 193 -10.13 16.91 -18.31
C SER A 193 -10.20 15.90 -17.15
N ILE A 194 -9.13 15.18 -16.82
CA ILE A 194 -9.16 14.26 -15.67
C ILE A 194 -8.35 14.86 -14.52
N ASP A 195 -9.04 15.15 -13.42
CA ASP A 195 -8.42 15.65 -12.21
C ASP A 195 -7.71 14.49 -11.46
N ASP A 196 -6.57 14.79 -10.82
CA ASP A 196 -5.82 13.85 -9.96
C ASP A 196 -6.69 13.23 -8.85
N GLU A 197 -7.57 14.01 -8.25
CA GLU A 197 -8.50 13.56 -7.19
C GLU A 197 -9.58 12.59 -7.71
N ILE A 198 -9.97 12.67 -8.99
CA ILE A 198 -10.92 11.71 -9.58
C ILE A 198 -10.23 10.35 -9.83
N ILE A 199 -8.98 10.39 -10.30
CA ILE A 199 -8.20 9.17 -10.49
C ILE A 199 -8.01 8.47 -9.14
N LEU A 200 -7.65 9.23 -8.09
CA LEU A 200 -7.51 8.70 -6.75
C LEU A 200 -8.83 8.13 -6.20
N HIS A 201 -9.96 8.79 -6.44
CA HIS A 201 -11.27 8.32 -6.03
C HIS A 201 -11.59 6.93 -6.64
N ILE A 202 -11.38 6.78 -7.96
CA ILE A 202 -11.58 5.49 -8.65
C ILE A 202 -10.58 4.45 -8.11
N ARG A 203 -9.32 4.84 -7.90
CA ARG A 203 -8.27 3.97 -7.37
C ARG A 203 -8.64 3.40 -6.00
N GLN A 204 -9.02 4.25 -5.05
CA GLN A 204 -9.33 3.81 -3.69
C GLN A 204 -10.60 2.94 -3.67
N THR A 205 -11.61 3.32 -4.44
CA THR A 205 -12.83 2.53 -4.58
C THR A 205 -12.52 1.14 -5.15
N THR A 206 -11.74 1.07 -6.23
CA THR A 206 -11.35 -0.21 -6.86
C THR A 206 -10.56 -1.10 -5.90
N SER A 207 -9.58 -0.54 -5.19
CA SER A 207 -8.75 -1.29 -4.25
C SER A 207 -9.58 -1.82 -3.09
N ALA A 208 -10.45 -1.00 -2.50
CA ALA A 208 -11.34 -1.42 -1.43
C ALA A 208 -12.27 -2.57 -1.87
N PHE A 209 -12.90 -2.45 -3.05
CA PHE A 209 -13.73 -3.53 -3.60
C PHE A 209 -12.94 -4.81 -3.86
N ALA A 210 -11.72 -4.71 -4.39
CA ALA A 210 -10.88 -5.88 -4.62
C ALA A 210 -10.53 -6.59 -3.30
N TYR A 211 -10.21 -5.85 -2.25
CA TYR A 211 -9.96 -6.43 -0.92
C TYR A 211 -11.22 -7.07 -0.31
N VAL A 212 -12.40 -6.48 -0.51
CA VAL A 212 -13.67 -7.11 -0.09
C VAL A 212 -13.86 -8.45 -0.80
N ILE A 213 -13.60 -8.52 -2.11
CA ILE A 213 -13.68 -9.77 -2.86
C ILE A 213 -12.68 -10.80 -2.35
N ILE A 214 -11.43 -10.39 -2.10
CA ILE A 214 -10.38 -11.26 -1.54
C ILE A 214 -10.82 -11.79 -0.16
N ALA A 215 -11.37 -10.94 0.70
CA ALA A 215 -11.86 -11.34 2.02
C ALA A 215 -13.02 -12.34 1.92
N ILE A 216 -13.99 -12.10 1.02
CA ILE A 216 -15.10 -13.03 0.78
C ILE A 216 -14.58 -14.39 0.29
N ILE A 217 -13.66 -14.40 -0.68
CA ILE A 217 -13.06 -15.65 -1.19
C ILE A 217 -12.35 -16.39 -0.06
N ALA A 218 -11.58 -15.69 0.78
CA ALA A 218 -10.89 -16.29 1.92
C ALA A 218 -11.86 -16.92 2.92
N ILE A 219 -12.96 -16.23 3.25
CA ILE A 219 -14.00 -16.72 4.15
C ILE A 219 -14.70 -17.97 3.55
N VAL A 220 -15.13 -17.91 2.30
CA VAL A 220 -15.80 -19.03 1.64
C VAL A 220 -14.87 -20.25 1.55
N SER A 221 -13.60 -20.04 1.19
CA SER A 221 -12.62 -21.12 1.13
C SER A 221 -12.39 -21.77 2.48
N SER A 222 -12.33 -20.98 3.57
CA SER A 222 -12.14 -21.53 4.92
C SER A 222 -13.34 -22.37 5.37
N VAL A 223 -14.57 -21.93 5.11
CA VAL A 223 -15.79 -22.68 5.43
C VAL A 223 -15.84 -24.00 4.65
N PHE A 224 -15.49 -23.97 3.35
CA PHE A 224 -15.47 -25.17 2.52
C PHE A 224 -14.44 -26.20 3.01
N VAL A 225 -13.23 -25.75 3.36
CA VAL A 225 -12.14 -26.61 3.86
C VAL A 225 -12.52 -27.20 5.23
N SER A 226 -13.13 -26.43 6.13
CA SER A 226 -13.60 -26.93 7.42
C SER A 226 -14.68 -28.02 7.24
N SER A 227 -15.55 -27.90 6.24
CA SER A 227 -16.59 -28.88 5.94
C SER A 227 -16.04 -30.20 5.37
N THR A 228 -14.87 -30.21 4.75
CA THR A 228 -14.20 -31.39 4.17
C THR A 228 -13.27 -32.12 5.13
N GLY A 229 -13.16 -31.67 6.38
CA GLY A 229 -12.36 -32.32 7.43
C GLY A 229 -10.83 -32.15 7.26
N SER A 230 -10.40 -31.37 6.30
CA SER A 230 -8.98 -31.04 6.09
C SER A 230 -8.65 -29.72 6.79
N SER A 231 -7.99 -29.79 7.94
CA SER A 231 -7.51 -28.60 8.66
C SER A 231 -6.33 -27.96 7.92
N THR A 232 -6.60 -27.18 6.88
CA THR A 232 -5.57 -26.31 6.29
C THR A 232 -5.45 -25.05 7.15
N GLY A 233 -4.22 -24.56 7.32
CA GLY A 233 -3.90 -23.46 8.24
C GLY A 233 -4.66 -22.13 8.00
N ILE A 234 -5.39 -21.98 6.88
CA ILE A 234 -6.24 -20.80 6.58
C ILE A 234 -7.52 -20.82 7.44
N SER A 235 -8.15 -22.01 7.64
CA SER A 235 -9.35 -22.14 8.46
C SER A 235 -9.07 -21.86 9.95
N ALA A 236 -7.96 -22.39 10.47
CA ALA A 236 -7.53 -22.13 11.85
C ALA A 236 -7.18 -20.63 12.07
N GLY A 237 -6.58 -19.97 11.06
CA GLY A 237 -6.28 -18.53 11.10
C GLY A 237 -7.54 -17.67 11.10
N LEU A 238 -8.58 -18.07 10.38
CA LEU A 238 -9.84 -17.33 10.31
C LEU A 238 -10.68 -17.48 11.58
N GLU A 239 -10.80 -18.72 12.11
CA GLU A 239 -11.52 -18.97 13.37
C GLU A 239 -10.87 -18.25 14.56
N SER A 240 -9.52 -18.23 14.63
CA SER A 240 -8.80 -17.50 15.66
C SER A 240 -8.88 -15.98 15.51
N SER A 241 -9.05 -15.47 14.27
CA SER A 241 -9.20 -14.04 13.99
C SER A 241 -10.62 -13.54 14.23
N ILE A 242 -11.64 -14.39 14.01
CA ILE A 242 -13.06 -14.07 14.30
C ILE A 242 -13.35 -14.19 15.79
N SER A 243 -12.60 -15.00 16.54
CA SER A 243 -12.62 -15.03 18.01
C SER A 243 -11.91 -13.77 18.57
N LEU A 244 -12.41 -12.61 18.18
CA LEU A 244 -12.05 -11.33 18.81
C LEU A 244 -12.42 -11.44 20.29
N ASN A 245 -11.39 -11.47 21.14
CA ASN A 245 -11.59 -11.45 22.59
C ASN A 245 -12.36 -10.17 22.95
N THR A 246 -13.65 -10.33 23.26
CA THR A 246 -14.63 -9.27 23.46
C THR A 246 -14.44 -8.52 24.77
N SER A 247 -13.23 -8.04 25.06
CA SER A 247 -13.17 -6.87 25.93
C SER A 247 -13.81 -5.72 25.16
N SER A 248 -14.86 -5.12 25.73
CA SER A 248 -15.74 -4.14 25.07
C SER A 248 -15.05 -2.91 24.45
N LEU A 249 -13.75 -2.71 24.70
CA LEU A 249 -12.94 -1.59 24.22
C LEU A 249 -12.05 -1.93 23.00
N GLN A 250 -11.81 -3.20 22.67
CA GLN A 250 -10.97 -3.62 21.54
C GLN A 250 -11.53 -3.17 20.17
N PRO A 251 -12.81 -3.41 19.84
CA PRO A 251 -13.37 -2.99 18.55
C PRO A 251 -13.33 -1.47 18.34
N LEU A 252 -13.53 -0.69 19.41
CA LEU A 252 -13.47 0.77 19.35
C LEU A 252 -12.05 1.29 19.10
N LYS A 253 -11.04 0.66 19.70
CA LYS A 253 -9.62 0.98 19.45
C LYS A 253 -9.22 0.67 18.03
N ILE A 254 -9.61 -0.50 17.49
CA ILE A 254 -9.36 -0.90 16.11
C ILE A 254 -10.03 0.08 15.14
N ALA A 255 -11.30 0.40 15.35
CA ALA A 255 -12.03 1.36 14.51
C ALA A 255 -11.40 2.76 14.57
N GLY A 256 -11.07 3.26 15.76
CA GLY A 256 -10.41 4.54 15.93
C GLY A 256 -9.05 4.60 15.24
N MET A 257 -8.23 3.55 15.38
CA MET A 257 -6.93 3.46 14.72
C MET A 257 -7.10 3.37 13.19
N ALA A 258 -8.03 2.57 12.68
CA ALA A 258 -8.30 2.46 11.25
C ALA A 258 -8.74 3.81 10.65
N ILE A 259 -9.54 4.60 11.37
CA ILE A 259 -9.93 5.94 10.94
C ILE A 259 -8.71 6.86 10.86
N ILE A 260 -7.83 6.87 11.86
CA ILE A 260 -6.63 7.71 11.86
C ILE A 260 -5.70 7.34 10.71
N VAL A 261 -5.42 6.04 10.55
CA VAL A 261 -4.58 5.49 9.48
C VAL A 261 -5.17 5.84 8.12
N GLY A 262 -6.48 5.61 7.91
CA GLY A 262 -7.14 5.96 6.65
C GLY A 262 -7.14 7.46 6.34
N LEU A 263 -7.26 8.34 7.35
CA LEU A 263 -7.15 9.80 7.15
C LEU A 263 -5.74 10.22 6.72
N LEU A 264 -4.71 9.66 7.34
CA LEU A 264 -3.32 9.91 6.97
C LEU A 264 -3.02 9.35 5.58
N GLY A 265 -3.50 8.13 5.29
CA GLY A 265 -3.37 7.49 3.99
C GLY A 265 -3.99 8.31 2.88
N VAL A 266 -5.26 8.72 3.00
CA VAL A 266 -5.91 9.54 1.97
C VAL A 266 -5.25 10.91 1.81
N GLY A 267 -4.80 11.53 2.90
CA GLY A 267 -4.03 12.77 2.85
C GLY A 267 -2.71 12.62 2.10
N SER A 268 -1.99 11.53 2.38
CA SER A 268 -0.77 11.15 1.67
C SER A 268 -1.04 10.92 0.18
N TYR A 269 -2.03 10.12 -0.17
CA TYR A 269 -2.39 9.85 -1.57
C TYR A 269 -2.82 11.11 -2.34
N LEU A 270 -3.63 11.99 -1.74
CA LEU A 270 -4.01 13.27 -2.36
C LEU A 270 -2.78 14.12 -2.67
N CYS A 271 -1.82 14.17 -1.74
CA CYS A 271 -0.56 14.86 -1.95
C CYS A 271 0.28 14.16 -3.03
N TYR A 272 0.33 12.83 -3.03
CA TYR A 272 1.12 12.06 -4.01
C TYR A 272 0.59 12.22 -5.44
N TYR A 273 -0.71 12.02 -5.65
CA TYR A 273 -1.34 12.15 -6.96
C TYR A 273 -1.26 13.57 -7.50
N ARG A 274 -1.44 14.56 -6.62
CA ARG A 274 -1.18 15.97 -6.97
C ARG A 274 0.29 16.26 -7.28
N GLY A 275 1.20 15.58 -6.61
CA GLY A 275 2.63 15.60 -6.91
C GLY A 275 2.90 15.04 -8.30
N ILE A 276 2.38 13.85 -8.62
CA ILE A 276 2.52 13.21 -9.94
C ILE A 276 1.97 14.12 -11.04
N ALA A 277 0.78 14.68 -10.87
CA ALA A 277 0.16 15.58 -11.84
C ALA A 277 1.00 16.84 -12.13
N LYS A 278 1.71 17.37 -11.10
CA LYS A 278 2.48 18.63 -11.23
C LYS A 278 3.92 18.43 -11.69
N VAL A 279 4.59 17.35 -11.28
CA VAL A 279 6.03 17.19 -11.53
C VAL A 279 6.40 15.93 -12.29
N GLY A 280 5.42 15.09 -12.63
CA GLY A 280 5.60 13.79 -13.30
C GLY A 280 5.88 12.66 -12.31
N ALA A 281 5.67 11.40 -12.78
CA ALA A 281 5.77 10.22 -11.92
C ALA A 281 7.15 10.06 -11.31
N SER A 282 8.21 10.08 -12.13
CA SER A 282 9.58 9.83 -11.67
C SER A 282 10.03 10.78 -10.56
N ARG A 283 9.68 12.08 -10.68
CA ARG A 283 10.05 13.08 -9.66
C ARG A 283 9.21 12.96 -8.40
N ALA A 284 7.94 12.63 -8.55
CA ALA A 284 7.03 12.45 -7.41
C ALA A 284 7.46 11.23 -6.60
N MET A 285 7.76 10.11 -7.25
CA MET A 285 8.26 8.89 -6.61
C MET A 285 9.60 9.13 -5.88
N ALA A 286 10.56 9.82 -6.53
CA ALA A 286 11.84 10.13 -5.93
C ALA A 286 11.74 11.01 -4.67
N ALA A 287 10.73 11.86 -4.57
CA ALA A 287 10.46 12.63 -3.36
C ALA A 287 9.68 11.81 -2.31
N ASN A 288 8.74 10.96 -2.76
CA ASN A 288 7.91 10.15 -1.87
C ASN A 288 8.70 9.03 -1.18
N VAL A 289 9.78 8.51 -1.79
CA VAL A 289 10.60 7.42 -1.21
C VAL A 289 11.16 7.76 0.19
N THR A 290 11.18 9.03 0.55
CA THR A 290 11.56 9.49 1.91
C THR A 290 10.67 8.89 3.01
N TYR A 291 9.48 8.35 2.65
CA TYR A 291 8.61 7.67 3.60
C TYR A 291 9.32 6.56 4.37
N ALA A 292 10.22 5.82 3.72
CA ALA A 292 10.94 4.72 4.35
C ALA A 292 11.85 5.22 5.50
N ALA A 293 12.50 6.38 5.33
CA ALA A 293 13.29 6.99 6.40
C ALA A 293 12.41 7.44 7.56
N TRP A 294 11.25 8.05 7.28
CA TRP A 294 10.31 8.49 8.31
C TRP A 294 9.70 7.32 9.07
N SER A 295 9.26 6.25 8.38
CA SER A 295 8.67 5.08 9.03
C SER A 295 9.67 4.36 9.93
N LEU A 296 10.91 4.16 9.46
CA LEU A 296 11.97 3.53 10.25
C LEU A 296 12.31 4.36 11.50
N SER A 297 12.43 5.69 11.35
CA SER A 297 12.69 6.58 12.50
C SER A 297 11.58 6.48 13.56
N LEU A 298 10.31 6.40 13.13
CA LEU A 298 9.17 6.31 14.05
C LEU A 298 9.07 4.94 14.73
N ILE A 299 9.36 3.86 14.02
CA ILE A 299 9.36 2.50 14.57
C ILE A 299 10.46 2.33 15.64
N HIS A 300 11.62 2.98 15.48
CA HIS A 300 12.69 2.90 16.47
C HIS A 300 12.47 3.75 17.73
N ILE A 301 11.56 4.73 17.69
CA ILE A 301 11.26 5.61 18.82
C ILE A 301 10.13 5.02 19.68
N SER A 302 9.32 4.10 19.16
CA SER A 302 8.21 3.45 19.86
C SER A 302 8.63 2.13 20.48
#